data_2349f18ca83a717b240d5a52f5e5b119
#
_entry.id   2349f18ca83a717b240d5a52f5e5b119
#
_cell.length_a   1.000
_cell.length_b   1.000
_cell.length_c   1.000
_cell.angle_alpha   90.00
_cell.angle_beta   90.00
_cell.angle_gamma   90.00
#
_symmetry.space_group_name_H-M   'P 1'
#
loop_
_entity.id
_entity.type
_entity.pdbx_description
1 polymer ?
#
loop_
_entity_poly.entity_id
_entity_poly.type
_entity_poly.pdbx_seq_one_letter_code
_entity_poly.pdbx_strand_id
1 'polypeptide(L)'
;VGGLKPKDLMLDDLARSGLDAKSIEQIKVKALTREATGKLLNSKSEDDCLVSYQIPYFTLDGKPTKDFYRVRFLEEPPKGKFGAEKKPRRYTQPKDEPPRFYLPPIIDWSEVANDTDIPLTFTEGEKKSAAACQNGIACIGLGGVWSWRSKAYNLPHIRDFKEFTWKGRQVFLCFDNDLWDNDKVLHALTALASKLHEFGAYVSFKFLPEGVEKIGLDDYLLDHNAEDFEDLETESYTDLEQLIELNTKWCLLKKHNAFMNIEDREIFSSRKALQDNLFGNRFIERFDGDGTLRRVNLFNEWCTWENRREHVTVAYKPEKPEVTDENEINTWLGWGVEPEKGDIKPFEDLVNFIFEGLGEHELKWIWQWFAYQIKQAVAKVKK
;
A
#
# COMPACT_ATOMS: atom_id res chain seq x y z
N VAL A 1 -18.33 25.41 4.96
CA VAL A 1 -18.49 25.31 3.50
C VAL A 1 -19.99 25.39 3.23
N GLY A 2 -20.53 26.60 3.07
CA GLY A 2 -21.94 26.79 2.86
C GLY A 2 -22.29 26.84 1.37
N GLY A 3 -23.17 25.96 0.92
CA GLY A 3 -23.98 26.21 -0.27
C GLY A 3 -23.75 25.39 -1.54
N LEU A 4 -22.68 24.61 -1.69
CA LEU A 4 -22.49 23.77 -2.88
C LEU A 4 -23.41 22.54 -2.83
N LYS A 5 -24.10 22.26 -3.95
CA LYS A 5 -24.93 21.05 -4.05
C LYS A 5 -24.03 19.80 -4.14
N PRO A 6 -24.46 18.62 -3.64
CA PRO A 6 -23.69 17.37 -3.74
C PRO A 6 -23.21 17.07 -5.17
N LYS A 7 -24.00 17.43 -6.19
CA LYS A 7 -23.63 17.25 -7.59
C LYS A 7 -22.43 18.11 -8.00
N ASP A 8 -22.38 19.35 -7.53
CA ASP A 8 -21.29 20.27 -7.88
C ASP A 8 -19.98 19.81 -7.25
N LEU A 9 -20.03 19.38 -5.97
CA LEU A 9 -18.86 18.79 -5.28
C LEU A 9 -18.36 17.52 -5.96
N MET A 10 -19.27 16.66 -6.44
CA MET A 10 -18.92 15.46 -7.20
C MET A 10 -18.22 15.83 -8.51
N LEU A 11 -18.78 16.77 -9.27
CA LEU A 11 -18.20 17.20 -10.55
C LEU A 11 -16.82 17.82 -10.35
N ASP A 12 -16.63 18.63 -9.32
CA ASP A 12 -15.33 19.22 -8.97
C ASP A 12 -14.29 18.12 -8.62
N ASP A 13 -14.70 17.10 -7.85
CA ASP A 13 -13.79 16.01 -7.48
C ASP A 13 -13.40 15.14 -8.70
N LEU A 14 -14.30 14.95 -9.65
CA LEU A 14 -14.03 14.20 -10.88
C LEU A 14 -13.19 15.02 -11.88
N ALA A 15 -13.48 16.32 -12.00
CA ALA A 15 -12.72 17.23 -12.86
C ALA A 15 -11.24 17.36 -12.44
N ARG A 16 -10.96 17.30 -11.13
CA ARG A 16 -9.56 17.26 -10.62
C ARG A 16 -8.78 16.05 -11.11
N SER A 17 -9.43 14.97 -11.46
CA SER A 17 -8.82 13.76 -12.06
C SER A 17 -8.88 13.80 -13.60
N GLY A 18 -9.14 14.95 -14.22
CA GLY A 18 -9.12 15.14 -15.67
C GLY A 18 -10.32 14.52 -16.42
N LEU A 19 -11.35 14.05 -15.72
CA LEU A 19 -12.50 13.42 -16.38
C LEU A 19 -13.37 14.46 -17.07
N ASP A 20 -13.63 14.25 -18.35
CA ASP A 20 -14.52 15.07 -19.16
C ASP A 20 -16.00 14.73 -18.93
N ALA A 21 -16.90 15.58 -19.44
CA ALA A 21 -18.33 15.41 -19.26
C ALA A 21 -18.86 14.10 -19.87
N LYS A 22 -18.30 13.66 -20.99
CA LYS A 22 -18.69 12.40 -21.67
C LYS A 22 -18.31 11.19 -20.82
N SER A 23 -17.10 11.14 -20.31
CA SER A 23 -16.60 10.06 -19.45
C SER A 23 -17.37 10.01 -18.13
N ILE A 24 -17.67 11.16 -17.52
CA ILE A 24 -18.48 11.26 -16.31
C ILE A 24 -19.92 10.71 -16.55
N GLU A 25 -20.53 10.99 -17.70
CA GLU A 25 -21.82 10.40 -18.06
C GLU A 25 -21.73 8.88 -18.22
N GLN A 26 -20.69 8.38 -18.88
CA GLN A 26 -20.50 6.94 -19.14
C GLN A 26 -20.31 6.16 -17.84
N ILE A 27 -19.52 6.66 -16.87
CA ILE A 27 -19.28 5.96 -15.59
C ILE A 27 -20.48 6.01 -14.63
N LYS A 28 -21.54 6.73 -14.96
CA LYS A 28 -22.86 6.73 -14.27
C LYS A 28 -22.79 7.00 -12.76
N VAL A 29 -21.84 7.79 -12.31
CA VAL A 29 -21.72 8.18 -10.90
C VAL A 29 -22.97 8.97 -10.43
N LYS A 30 -23.32 8.82 -9.15
CA LYS A 30 -24.50 9.45 -8.57
C LYS A 30 -24.15 10.23 -7.32
N ALA A 31 -24.35 11.54 -7.34
CA ALA A 31 -24.21 12.38 -6.16
C ALA A 31 -25.27 12.02 -5.10
N LEU A 32 -24.85 11.99 -3.85
CA LEU A 32 -25.67 11.60 -2.70
C LEU A 32 -25.64 12.68 -1.63
N THR A 33 -26.83 13.03 -1.12
CA THR A 33 -26.95 13.81 0.11
C THR A 33 -26.55 12.95 1.32
N ARG A 34 -26.31 13.56 2.46
CA ARG A 34 -26.01 12.84 3.71
C ARG A 34 -27.07 11.78 4.04
N GLU A 35 -28.36 12.13 3.89
CA GLU A 35 -29.46 11.19 4.13
C GLU A 35 -29.46 10.03 3.13
N ALA A 36 -29.23 10.32 1.83
CA ALA A 36 -29.15 9.30 0.79
C ALA A 36 -27.96 8.36 1.00
N THR A 37 -26.82 8.89 1.44
CA THR A 37 -25.64 8.08 1.79
C THR A 37 -25.94 7.13 2.95
N GLY A 38 -26.54 7.64 4.04
CA GLY A 38 -26.94 6.82 5.18
C GLY A 38 -27.92 5.71 4.79
N LYS A 39 -28.91 6.00 3.93
CA LYS A 39 -29.85 5.00 3.40
C LYS A 39 -29.14 3.95 2.55
N LEU A 40 -28.24 4.37 1.64
CA LEU A 40 -27.50 3.46 0.77
C LEU A 40 -26.60 2.51 1.56
N LEU A 41 -25.93 3.01 2.61
CA LEU A 41 -25.04 2.24 3.47
C LEU A 41 -25.76 1.50 4.61
N ASN A 42 -27.08 1.66 4.71
CA ASN A 42 -27.88 1.16 5.85
C ASN A 42 -27.28 1.54 7.20
N SER A 43 -26.85 2.79 7.34
CA SER A 43 -26.16 3.32 8.52
C SER A 43 -26.83 4.61 9.01
N LYS A 44 -26.80 4.78 10.33
CA LYS A 44 -27.22 6.01 11.02
C LYS A 44 -26.04 6.73 11.67
N SER A 45 -24.80 6.21 11.49
CA SER A 45 -23.59 6.83 12.01
C SER A 45 -23.31 8.16 11.32
N GLU A 46 -22.94 9.18 12.10
CA GLU A 46 -22.48 10.46 11.54
C GLU A 46 -21.27 10.30 10.62
N ASP A 47 -20.42 9.29 10.86
CA ASP A 47 -19.25 8.99 10.03
C ASP A 47 -19.61 8.38 8.66
N ASP A 48 -20.82 7.85 8.52
CA ASP A 48 -21.35 7.27 7.28
C ASP A 48 -22.35 8.17 6.57
N CYS A 49 -22.98 9.11 7.29
CA CYS A 49 -23.98 10.02 6.75
C CYS A 49 -23.31 11.33 6.29
N LEU A 50 -22.46 11.23 5.27
CA LEU A 50 -21.70 12.34 4.69
C LEU A 50 -22.15 12.62 3.27
N VAL A 51 -21.93 13.86 2.78
CA VAL A 51 -22.07 14.16 1.35
C VAL A 51 -21.06 13.30 0.59
N SER A 52 -21.54 12.61 -0.43
CA SER A 52 -20.76 11.60 -1.15
C SER A 52 -21.23 11.42 -2.57
N TYR A 53 -20.62 10.52 -3.29
CA TYR A 53 -21.19 9.96 -4.51
C TYR A 53 -20.94 8.46 -4.61
N GLN A 54 -21.89 7.76 -5.24
CA GLN A 54 -21.82 6.36 -5.57
C GLN A 54 -21.08 6.17 -6.89
N ILE A 55 -20.13 5.25 -6.91
CA ILE A 55 -19.40 4.77 -8.08
C ILE A 55 -19.93 3.36 -8.38
N PRO A 56 -20.74 3.18 -9.41
CA PRO A 56 -21.18 1.84 -9.83
C PRO A 56 -20.02 1.07 -10.44
N TYR A 57 -20.02 -0.26 -10.26
CA TYR A 57 -19.11 -1.17 -10.94
C TYR A 57 -19.81 -1.84 -12.11
N PHE A 58 -19.06 -2.32 -13.08
CA PHE A 58 -19.60 -2.77 -14.34
C PHE A 58 -19.11 -4.18 -14.69
N THR A 59 -19.92 -4.90 -15.44
CA THR A 59 -19.56 -6.14 -16.11
C THR A 59 -18.84 -5.83 -17.43
N LEU A 60 -18.24 -6.83 -18.06
CA LEU A 60 -17.53 -6.66 -19.34
C LEU A 60 -18.41 -6.04 -20.44
N ASP A 61 -19.72 -6.32 -20.44
CA ASP A 61 -20.69 -5.74 -21.40
C ASP A 61 -21.18 -4.32 -21.00
N GLY A 62 -20.49 -3.65 -20.06
CA GLY A 62 -20.76 -2.27 -19.66
C GLY A 62 -22.06 -2.07 -18.85
N LYS A 63 -22.66 -3.14 -18.33
CA LYS A 63 -23.83 -3.05 -17.46
C LYS A 63 -23.44 -2.84 -16.01
N PRO A 64 -24.09 -1.94 -15.26
CA PRO A 64 -23.85 -1.80 -13.84
C PRO A 64 -24.14 -3.11 -13.08
N THR A 65 -23.24 -3.51 -12.20
CA THR A 65 -23.49 -4.59 -11.24
C THR A 65 -24.52 -4.16 -10.20
N LYS A 66 -25.34 -5.10 -9.73
CA LYS A 66 -26.37 -4.78 -8.72
C LYS A 66 -25.80 -4.79 -7.31
N ASP A 67 -24.83 -5.65 -7.06
CA ASP A 67 -24.44 -6.03 -5.71
C ASP A 67 -23.15 -5.35 -5.26
N PHE A 68 -22.40 -4.71 -6.17
CA PHE A 68 -21.16 -4.05 -5.85
C PHE A 68 -21.07 -2.61 -6.39
N TYR A 69 -20.67 -1.71 -5.51
CA TYR A 69 -20.40 -0.29 -5.79
C TYR A 69 -19.42 0.23 -4.75
N ARG A 70 -18.84 1.40 -4.98
CA ARG A 70 -18.15 2.14 -3.92
C ARG A 70 -18.80 3.50 -3.70
N VAL A 71 -18.61 4.01 -2.50
CA VAL A 71 -19.05 5.35 -2.13
C VAL A 71 -17.81 6.15 -1.77
N ARG A 72 -17.65 7.31 -2.44
CA ARG A 72 -16.61 8.26 -2.10
C ARG A 72 -17.20 9.38 -1.28
N PHE A 73 -16.67 9.62 -0.10
CA PHE A 73 -17.03 10.73 0.76
C PHE A 73 -16.35 12.02 0.27
N LEU A 74 -17.13 13.10 0.20
CA LEU A 74 -16.70 14.44 -0.18
C LEU A 74 -16.50 15.36 1.03
N GLU A 75 -16.84 14.87 2.21
CA GLU A 75 -16.66 15.52 3.51
C GLU A 75 -15.81 14.65 4.41
N GLU A 76 -15.12 15.29 5.35
CA GLU A 76 -14.46 14.57 6.43
C GLU A 76 -15.47 14.21 7.52
N PRO A 77 -15.38 13.02 8.13
CA PRO A 77 -16.20 12.67 9.28
C PRO A 77 -15.93 13.64 10.44
N PRO A 78 -16.93 13.93 11.27
CA PRO A 78 -16.72 14.73 12.46
C PRO A 78 -15.61 14.08 13.31
N LYS A 79 -14.67 14.88 13.82
CA LYS A 79 -13.54 14.39 14.62
C LYS A 79 -14.07 13.55 15.77
N GLY A 80 -13.77 12.26 15.75
CA GLY A 80 -14.22 11.30 16.75
C GLY A 80 -13.74 11.69 18.16
N LYS A 81 -14.52 11.34 19.17
CA LYS A 81 -14.30 11.64 20.60
C LYS A 81 -12.98 11.06 21.18
N PHE A 82 -12.24 10.29 20.42
CA PHE A 82 -10.98 9.67 20.82
C PHE A 82 -9.88 10.08 19.86
N GLY A 83 -8.96 10.88 20.35
CA GLY A 83 -7.82 11.50 19.68
C GLY A 83 -6.79 10.53 19.06
N ALA A 84 -7.22 9.58 18.25
CA ALA A 84 -6.37 8.77 17.42
C ALA A 84 -6.24 9.42 16.04
N GLU A 85 -5.04 9.70 15.62
CA GLU A 85 -4.63 10.19 14.29
C GLU A 85 -4.89 9.17 13.18
N LYS A 86 -6.12 8.68 13.05
CA LYS A 86 -6.50 7.87 11.90
C LYS A 86 -6.88 8.81 10.77
N LYS A 87 -6.21 8.68 9.62
CA LYS A 87 -6.63 9.38 8.39
C LYS A 87 -8.12 9.11 8.15
N PRO A 88 -8.92 10.13 7.83
CA PRO A 88 -10.34 9.95 7.60
C PRO A 88 -10.58 8.99 6.43
N ARG A 89 -11.57 8.11 6.60
CA ARG A 89 -11.96 7.16 5.56
C ARG A 89 -12.59 7.91 4.38
N ARG A 90 -11.96 7.82 3.22
CA ARG A 90 -12.44 8.48 1.99
C ARG A 90 -13.39 7.63 1.16
N TYR A 91 -13.31 6.31 1.30
CA TYR A 91 -14.11 5.35 0.53
C TYR A 91 -14.73 4.29 1.41
N THR A 92 -15.88 3.79 0.97
CA THR A 92 -16.52 2.61 1.54
C THR A 92 -17.19 1.78 0.44
N GLN A 93 -17.50 0.52 0.74
CA GLN A 93 -18.16 -0.42 -0.16
C GLN A 93 -19.23 -1.21 0.62
N PRO A 94 -20.14 -1.95 -0.05
CA PRO A 94 -21.08 -2.82 0.62
C PRO A 94 -20.38 -3.76 1.58
N LYS A 95 -21.00 -3.98 2.75
CA LYS A 95 -20.57 -5.03 3.68
C LYS A 95 -20.87 -6.39 3.05
N ASP A 96 -20.06 -7.37 3.38
CA ASP A 96 -20.26 -8.77 2.98
C ASP A 96 -20.14 -9.04 1.47
N GLU A 97 -19.53 -8.12 0.70
CA GLU A 97 -19.18 -8.33 -0.70
C GLU A 97 -17.66 -8.31 -0.90
N PRO A 98 -17.09 -9.30 -1.62
CA PRO A 98 -15.67 -9.31 -1.97
C PRO A 98 -15.36 -8.16 -2.91
N PRO A 99 -14.11 -7.66 -2.93
CA PRO A 99 -13.69 -6.66 -3.90
C PRO A 99 -13.91 -7.12 -5.34
N ARG A 100 -14.00 -6.15 -6.26
CA ARG A 100 -14.16 -6.34 -7.70
C ARG A 100 -13.14 -5.48 -8.45
N PHE A 101 -12.84 -5.86 -9.70
CA PHE A 101 -12.17 -4.97 -10.64
C PHE A 101 -13.11 -3.83 -11.03
N TYR A 102 -12.60 -2.62 -11.04
CA TYR A 102 -13.31 -1.49 -11.63
C TYR A 102 -13.01 -1.42 -13.13
N LEU A 103 -14.03 -1.58 -13.93
CA LEU A 103 -13.99 -1.59 -15.39
C LEU A 103 -14.81 -0.39 -15.89
N PRO A 104 -14.21 0.81 -16.08
CA PRO A 104 -14.95 1.99 -16.54
C PRO A 104 -15.59 1.70 -17.90
N PRO A 105 -16.92 1.91 -18.11
CA PRO A 105 -17.58 1.59 -19.37
C PRO A 105 -17.31 2.67 -20.45
N ILE A 106 -16.07 3.10 -20.55
CA ILE A 106 -15.54 4.08 -21.49
C ILE A 106 -14.98 3.38 -22.72
N ILE A 107 -14.48 2.16 -22.53
CA ILE A 107 -13.92 1.30 -23.58
C ILE A 107 -14.71 -0.02 -23.65
N ASP A 108 -14.52 -0.81 -24.71
CA ASP A 108 -15.13 -2.14 -24.84
C ASP A 108 -14.33 -3.19 -24.08
N TRP A 109 -14.77 -3.50 -22.86
CA TRP A 109 -14.14 -4.51 -22.03
C TRP A 109 -14.34 -5.94 -22.52
N SER A 110 -15.36 -6.19 -23.34
CA SER A 110 -15.57 -7.52 -23.93
C SER A 110 -14.51 -7.85 -24.98
N GLU A 111 -14.09 -6.85 -25.75
CA GLU A 111 -12.96 -6.95 -26.66
C GLU A 111 -11.65 -7.11 -25.86
N VAL A 112 -11.38 -6.17 -24.96
CA VAL A 112 -10.15 -6.14 -24.14
C VAL A 112 -9.95 -7.45 -23.37
N ALA A 113 -11.01 -8.07 -22.82
CA ALA A 113 -10.89 -9.29 -22.02
C ALA A 113 -10.36 -10.48 -22.84
N ASN A 114 -10.70 -10.55 -24.11
CA ASN A 114 -10.40 -11.69 -25.00
C ASN A 114 -9.14 -11.47 -25.86
N ASP A 115 -8.91 -10.25 -26.31
CA ASP A 115 -7.76 -9.90 -27.15
C ASP A 115 -6.52 -9.64 -26.30
N THR A 116 -5.54 -10.54 -26.38
CA THR A 116 -4.27 -10.45 -25.63
C THR A 116 -3.28 -9.47 -26.25
N ASP A 117 -3.50 -9.00 -27.47
CA ASP A 117 -2.66 -7.98 -28.10
C ASP A 117 -2.94 -6.58 -27.53
N ILE A 118 -4.09 -6.41 -26.84
CA ILE A 118 -4.40 -5.18 -26.11
C ILE A 118 -3.73 -5.24 -24.72
N PRO A 119 -2.73 -4.39 -24.44
CA PRO A 119 -2.11 -4.33 -23.14
C PRO A 119 -3.09 -3.91 -22.04
N LEU A 120 -2.93 -4.46 -20.84
CA LEU A 120 -3.73 -4.06 -19.69
C LEU A 120 -2.89 -3.32 -18.67
N THR A 121 -3.43 -2.23 -18.12
CA THR A 121 -2.83 -1.51 -17.00
C THR A 121 -3.64 -1.74 -15.73
N PHE A 122 -2.99 -1.87 -14.59
CA PHE A 122 -3.61 -1.81 -13.26
C PHE A 122 -3.18 -0.55 -12.54
N THR A 123 -4.14 0.11 -11.87
CA THR A 123 -3.86 1.26 -11.00
C THR A 123 -4.71 1.22 -9.73
N GLU A 124 -4.34 1.98 -8.70
CA GLU A 124 -5.15 2.13 -7.50
C GLU A 124 -6.15 3.29 -7.63
N GLY A 125 -7.43 2.95 -7.68
CA GLY A 125 -8.53 3.90 -7.66
C GLY A 125 -9.36 3.93 -8.93
N GLU A 126 -10.65 4.20 -8.75
CA GLU A 126 -11.64 4.21 -9.83
C GLU A 126 -11.46 5.41 -10.77
N LYS A 127 -11.13 6.58 -10.21
CA LYS A 127 -10.95 7.81 -11.01
C LYS A 127 -9.72 7.72 -11.91
N LYS A 128 -8.61 7.20 -11.40
CA LYS A 128 -7.37 6.98 -12.16
C LYS A 128 -7.61 6.03 -13.34
N SER A 129 -8.28 4.91 -13.07
CA SER A 129 -8.66 3.96 -14.11
C SER A 129 -9.58 4.59 -15.17
N ALA A 130 -10.57 5.38 -14.76
CA ALA A 130 -11.45 6.07 -15.68
C ALA A 130 -10.71 7.13 -16.52
N ALA A 131 -9.79 7.90 -15.93
CA ALA A 131 -8.96 8.86 -16.64
C ALA A 131 -8.04 8.18 -17.66
N ALA A 132 -7.45 7.03 -17.31
CA ALA A 132 -6.65 6.23 -18.22
C ALA A 132 -7.49 5.70 -19.40
N CYS A 133 -8.68 5.13 -19.13
CA CYS A 133 -9.57 4.65 -20.19
C CYS A 133 -10.08 5.78 -21.10
N GLN A 134 -10.31 6.99 -20.57
CA GLN A 134 -10.63 8.20 -21.34
C GLN A 134 -9.53 8.55 -22.34
N ASN A 135 -8.27 8.30 -21.98
CA ASN A 135 -7.10 8.50 -22.83
C ASN A 135 -6.76 7.28 -23.71
N GLY A 136 -7.64 6.29 -23.82
CA GLY A 136 -7.43 5.11 -24.67
C GLY A 136 -6.57 3.99 -24.05
N ILE A 137 -6.16 4.13 -22.80
CA ILE A 137 -5.39 3.13 -22.07
C ILE A 137 -6.33 2.15 -21.38
N ALA A 138 -6.31 0.86 -21.77
CA ALA A 138 -7.10 -0.16 -21.10
C ALA A 138 -6.61 -0.36 -19.66
N CYS A 139 -7.31 0.21 -18.69
CA CYS A 139 -6.87 0.31 -17.31
C CYS A 139 -7.91 -0.20 -16.32
N ILE A 140 -7.56 -1.22 -15.55
CA ILE A 140 -8.35 -1.80 -14.46
C ILE A 140 -8.07 -1.03 -13.17
N GLY A 141 -9.12 -0.55 -12.50
CA GLY A 141 -9.01 0.10 -11.20
C GLY A 141 -9.12 -0.89 -10.04
N LEU A 142 -8.22 -0.79 -9.08
CA LEU A 142 -8.30 -1.51 -7.80
C LEU A 142 -8.80 -0.56 -6.72
N GLY A 143 -9.78 -0.97 -5.93
CA GLY A 143 -10.30 -0.19 -4.80
C GLY A 143 -9.30 0.01 -3.64
N GLY A 144 -8.13 -0.56 -3.75
CA GLY A 144 -6.97 -0.50 -2.87
C GLY A 144 -5.96 -1.54 -3.32
N VAL A 145 -4.69 -1.37 -2.96
CA VAL A 145 -3.55 -2.21 -3.43
C VAL A 145 -3.72 -3.71 -3.21
N TRP A 146 -4.55 -4.13 -2.25
CA TRP A 146 -4.86 -5.53 -1.97
C TRP A 146 -6.25 -5.97 -2.46
N SER A 147 -7.01 -5.12 -3.15
CA SER A 147 -8.38 -5.43 -3.57
C SER A 147 -8.49 -6.46 -4.72
N TRP A 148 -7.37 -6.99 -5.18
CA TRP A 148 -7.31 -8.12 -6.11
C TRP A 148 -7.44 -9.49 -5.45
N ARG A 149 -7.44 -9.55 -4.10
CA ARG A 149 -7.66 -10.75 -3.27
C ARG A 149 -8.50 -10.42 -2.03
N SER A 150 -8.97 -11.42 -1.32
CA SER A 150 -9.69 -11.20 -0.06
C SER A 150 -9.41 -12.29 0.97
N LYS A 151 -8.75 -11.92 2.06
CA LYS A 151 -8.57 -12.83 3.22
C LYS A 151 -9.90 -13.13 3.90
N ALA A 152 -10.80 -12.15 4.01
CA ALA A 152 -12.10 -12.31 4.67
C ALA A 152 -12.98 -13.38 3.98
N TYR A 153 -12.84 -13.53 2.67
CA TYR A 153 -13.58 -14.50 1.87
C TYR A 153 -12.74 -15.71 1.46
N ASN A 154 -11.52 -15.85 2.02
CA ASN A 154 -10.57 -16.91 1.64
C ASN A 154 -10.34 -17.00 0.12
N LEU A 155 -10.26 -15.85 -0.55
CA LEU A 155 -10.01 -15.74 -1.97
C LEU A 155 -8.54 -15.35 -2.20
N PRO A 156 -7.70 -16.26 -2.71
CA PRO A 156 -6.31 -15.95 -3.08
C PRO A 156 -6.24 -14.94 -4.23
N HIS A 157 -7.27 -14.88 -5.06
CA HIS A 157 -7.56 -13.83 -6.04
C HIS A 157 -9.08 -13.73 -6.23
N ILE A 158 -9.58 -12.57 -6.65
CA ILE A 158 -11.01 -12.34 -6.88
C ILE A 158 -11.47 -13.02 -8.15
N ARG A 159 -12.81 -13.20 -8.30
CA ARG A 159 -13.41 -13.93 -9.41
C ARG A 159 -13.15 -13.29 -10.75
N ASP A 160 -12.99 -11.98 -10.78
CA ASP A 160 -12.83 -11.16 -11.98
C ASP A 160 -11.60 -11.56 -12.81
N PHE A 161 -10.58 -12.17 -12.19
CA PHE A 161 -9.44 -12.73 -12.93
C PHE A 161 -9.85 -13.77 -13.98
N LYS A 162 -10.95 -14.48 -13.78
CA LYS A 162 -11.44 -15.50 -14.71
C LYS A 162 -12.11 -14.93 -15.96
N GLU A 163 -12.42 -13.64 -15.94
CA GLU A 163 -13.07 -12.96 -17.05
C GLU A 163 -12.08 -12.53 -18.14
N PHE A 164 -10.77 -12.63 -17.89
CA PHE A 164 -9.73 -12.17 -18.79
C PHE A 164 -8.80 -13.30 -19.23
N THR A 165 -8.34 -13.21 -20.48
CA THR A 165 -7.25 -14.05 -20.99
C THR A 165 -5.91 -13.39 -20.64
N TRP A 166 -5.11 -14.06 -19.81
CA TRP A 166 -3.83 -13.52 -19.29
C TRP A 166 -2.61 -14.01 -20.07
N LYS A 167 -2.65 -15.28 -20.53
CA LYS A 167 -1.47 -15.92 -21.13
C LYS A 167 -1.00 -15.17 -22.38
N GLY A 168 0.26 -14.73 -22.34
CA GLY A 168 0.89 -13.98 -23.42
C GLY A 168 0.54 -12.49 -23.46
N ARG A 169 -0.33 -12.00 -22.56
CA ARG A 169 -0.73 -10.60 -22.50
C ARG A 169 0.32 -9.75 -21.80
N GLN A 170 0.62 -8.59 -22.34
CA GLN A 170 1.37 -7.55 -21.63
C GLN A 170 0.48 -6.89 -20.57
N VAL A 171 0.96 -6.84 -19.33
CA VAL A 171 0.27 -6.19 -18.22
C VAL A 171 1.21 -5.18 -17.55
N PHE A 172 0.75 -3.95 -17.41
CA PHE A 172 1.46 -2.89 -16.71
C PHE A 172 0.86 -2.65 -15.32
N LEU A 173 1.72 -2.49 -14.32
CA LEU A 173 1.35 -2.02 -13.00
C LEU A 173 1.83 -0.57 -12.87
N CYS A 174 0.91 0.39 -12.92
CA CYS A 174 1.19 1.82 -12.80
C CYS A 174 0.47 2.38 -11.59
N PHE A 175 1.22 2.65 -10.53
CA PHE A 175 0.73 3.17 -9.26
C PHE A 175 1.33 4.55 -8.99
N ASP A 176 0.98 5.16 -7.84
CA ASP A 176 1.47 6.48 -7.49
C ASP A 176 3.02 6.47 -7.36
N ASN A 177 3.64 7.60 -7.61
CA ASN A 177 5.11 7.75 -7.62
C ASN A 177 5.78 7.55 -6.25
N ASP A 178 5.01 7.43 -5.16
CA ASP A 178 5.52 7.08 -3.82
C ASP A 178 5.65 5.57 -3.57
N LEU A 179 5.65 4.77 -4.64
CA LEU A 179 5.69 3.30 -4.56
C LEU A 179 6.89 2.79 -3.75
N TRP A 180 8.07 3.33 -3.99
CA TRP A 180 9.32 2.88 -3.36
C TRP A 180 9.45 3.29 -1.89
N ASP A 181 8.75 4.35 -1.49
CA ASP A 181 8.73 4.85 -0.10
C ASP A 181 7.76 4.08 0.79
N ASN A 182 6.98 3.14 0.22
CA ASN A 182 5.94 2.41 0.94
C ASN A 182 6.04 0.90 0.75
N ASP A 183 6.82 0.25 1.62
CA ASP A 183 7.03 -1.21 1.62
C ASP A 183 5.73 -2.02 1.54
N LYS A 184 4.63 -1.52 2.11
CA LYS A 184 3.33 -2.23 2.08
C LYS A 184 2.70 -2.19 0.70
N VAL A 185 2.85 -1.08 -0.01
CA VAL A 185 2.38 -0.93 -1.40
C VAL A 185 3.25 -1.78 -2.31
N LEU A 186 4.57 -1.67 -2.19
CA LEU A 186 5.52 -2.47 -2.96
C LEU A 186 5.26 -3.97 -2.80
N HIS A 187 5.09 -4.45 -1.56
CA HIS A 187 4.76 -5.86 -1.30
C HIS A 187 3.42 -6.27 -1.94
N ALA A 188 2.40 -5.41 -1.91
CA ALA A 188 1.11 -5.71 -2.52
C ALA A 188 1.21 -5.82 -4.04
N LEU A 189 1.98 -4.94 -4.68
CA LEU A 189 2.19 -4.93 -6.12
C LEU A 189 3.03 -6.09 -6.60
N THR A 190 4.11 -6.42 -5.89
CA THR A 190 4.92 -7.60 -6.19
C THR A 190 4.09 -8.88 -6.11
N ALA A 191 3.22 -8.99 -5.10
CA ALA A 191 2.31 -10.13 -4.98
C ALA A 191 1.26 -10.18 -6.12
N LEU A 192 0.77 -9.03 -6.59
CA LEU A 192 -0.11 -8.95 -7.77
C LEU A 192 0.65 -9.34 -9.04
N ALA A 193 1.86 -8.81 -9.23
CA ALA A 193 2.72 -9.15 -10.37
C ALA A 193 3.00 -10.64 -10.44
N SER A 194 3.39 -11.25 -9.30
CA SER A 194 3.58 -12.71 -9.20
C SER A 194 2.32 -13.48 -9.60
N LYS A 195 1.14 -13.05 -9.13
CA LYS A 195 -0.11 -13.70 -9.46
C LYS A 195 -0.47 -13.60 -10.95
N LEU A 196 -0.28 -12.46 -11.58
CA LEU A 196 -0.49 -12.26 -13.01
C LEU A 196 0.51 -13.08 -13.83
N HIS A 197 1.77 -13.15 -13.40
CA HIS A 197 2.81 -13.96 -14.01
C HIS A 197 2.45 -15.47 -13.93
N GLU A 198 1.92 -15.96 -12.80
CA GLU A 198 1.41 -17.33 -12.65
C GLU A 198 0.29 -17.64 -13.67
N PHE A 199 -0.51 -16.66 -14.07
CA PHE A 199 -1.51 -16.79 -15.13
C PHE A 199 -0.93 -16.71 -16.55
N GLY A 200 0.38 -16.49 -16.68
CA GLY A 200 1.11 -16.45 -17.94
C GLY A 200 1.17 -15.08 -18.61
N ALA A 201 0.87 -14.00 -17.87
CA ALA A 201 1.05 -12.63 -18.36
C ALA A 201 2.53 -12.22 -18.34
N TYR A 202 2.91 -11.32 -19.26
CA TYR A 202 4.14 -10.57 -19.20
C TYR A 202 3.90 -9.31 -18.36
N VAL A 203 4.45 -9.25 -17.16
CA VAL A 203 4.17 -8.17 -16.22
C VAL A 203 5.34 -7.20 -16.15
N SER A 204 5.04 -5.92 -16.23
CA SER A 204 6.03 -4.85 -16.06
C SER A 204 5.48 -3.75 -15.14
N PHE A 205 6.36 -3.07 -14.44
CA PHE A 205 6.06 -1.86 -13.70
C PHE A 205 6.29 -0.65 -14.61
N LYS A 206 5.35 0.29 -14.61
CA LYS A 206 5.52 1.62 -15.22
C LYS A 206 5.64 2.65 -14.12
N PHE A 207 6.67 3.48 -14.18
CA PHE A 207 6.98 4.46 -13.15
C PHE A 207 6.53 5.85 -13.58
N LEU A 208 5.72 6.48 -12.74
CA LEU A 208 5.40 7.89 -12.89
C LEU A 208 6.61 8.72 -12.47
N PRO A 209 6.80 9.91 -13.08
CA PRO A 209 7.95 10.76 -12.77
C PRO A 209 8.11 11.02 -11.28
N GLU A 210 9.33 10.95 -10.78
CA GLU A 210 9.65 11.32 -9.41
C GLU A 210 9.42 12.83 -9.20
N GLY A 211 8.98 13.19 -7.98
CA GLY A 211 8.74 14.58 -7.62
C GLY A 211 8.53 14.74 -6.11
N VAL A 212 8.52 15.99 -5.66
CA VAL A 212 8.27 16.34 -4.25
C VAL A 212 6.81 16.05 -3.86
N GLU A 213 5.90 16.10 -4.82
CA GLU A 213 4.48 15.87 -4.62
C GLU A 213 4.10 14.46 -5.07
N LYS A 214 3.13 13.87 -4.38
CA LYS A 214 2.55 12.59 -4.76
C LYS A 214 1.71 12.77 -6.02
N ILE A 215 2.12 12.07 -7.09
CA ILE A 215 1.47 12.09 -8.40
C ILE A 215 0.83 10.71 -8.65
N GLY A 216 -0.45 10.69 -8.98
CA GLY A 216 -1.17 9.52 -9.46
C GLY A 216 -1.28 9.50 -10.98
N LEU A 217 -1.77 8.38 -11.53
CA LEU A 217 -1.94 8.24 -12.98
C LEU A 217 -2.92 9.27 -13.55
N ASP A 218 -3.97 9.64 -12.81
CA ASP A 218 -4.90 10.68 -13.22
C ASP A 218 -4.26 12.08 -13.23
N ASP A 219 -3.39 12.38 -12.25
CA ASP A 219 -2.65 13.64 -12.21
C ASP A 219 -1.66 13.74 -13.39
N TYR A 220 -0.96 12.64 -13.70
CA TYR A 220 -0.04 12.57 -14.85
C TYR A 220 -0.76 12.84 -16.18
N LEU A 221 -1.94 12.23 -16.37
CA LEU A 221 -2.72 12.35 -17.59
C LEU A 221 -3.45 13.72 -17.76
N LEU A 222 -3.33 14.66 -16.80
CA LEU A 222 -3.79 16.03 -17.01
C LEU A 222 -2.99 16.78 -18.09
N ASP A 223 -1.67 16.52 -18.12
CA ASP A 223 -0.74 17.22 -18.99
C ASP A 223 -0.07 16.30 -20.05
N HIS A 224 -0.37 14.98 -20.01
CA HIS A 224 0.22 13.95 -20.86
C HIS A 224 -0.86 13.08 -21.51
N ASN A 225 -0.52 12.42 -22.61
CA ASN A 225 -1.42 11.57 -23.37
C ASN A 225 -1.00 10.09 -23.31
N ALA A 226 -1.66 9.23 -24.11
CA ALA A 226 -1.36 7.80 -24.15
C ALA A 226 0.05 7.48 -24.71
N GLU A 227 0.56 8.27 -25.66
CA GLU A 227 1.92 8.09 -26.22
C GLU A 227 2.96 8.39 -25.13
N ASP A 228 2.78 9.50 -24.38
CA ASP A 228 3.65 9.83 -23.25
C ASP A 228 3.61 8.73 -22.16
N PHE A 229 2.45 8.10 -21.95
CA PHE A 229 2.32 6.95 -21.03
C PHE A 229 3.06 5.72 -21.55
N GLU A 230 3.07 5.47 -22.86
CA GLU A 230 3.83 4.36 -23.44
C GLU A 230 5.35 4.55 -23.24
N ASP A 231 5.82 5.79 -23.32
CA ASP A 231 7.23 6.16 -23.16
C ASP A 231 7.71 6.19 -21.70
N LEU A 232 6.82 6.01 -20.71
CA LEU A 232 7.22 5.94 -19.31
C LEU A 232 8.25 4.83 -19.07
N GLU A 233 9.19 5.11 -18.19
CA GLU A 233 10.16 4.12 -17.70
C GLU A 233 9.44 2.84 -17.27
N THR A 234 9.95 1.73 -17.78
CA THR A 234 9.27 0.43 -17.64
C THR A 234 10.29 -0.64 -17.29
N GLU A 235 10.07 -1.37 -16.19
CA GLU A 235 10.89 -2.51 -15.80
C GLU A 235 10.07 -3.80 -15.70
N SER A 236 10.62 -4.88 -16.22
CA SER A 236 9.99 -6.20 -16.14
C SER A 236 9.93 -6.69 -14.70
N TYR A 237 8.80 -7.30 -14.31
CA TYR A 237 8.68 -7.95 -13.00
C TYR A 237 9.77 -9.01 -12.78
N THR A 238 10.09 -9.82 -13.78
CA THR A 238 11.10 -10.87 -13.66
C THR A 238 12.51 -10.35 -13.41
N ASP A 239 12.79 -9.11 -13.85
CA ASP A 239 14.09 -8.46 -13.63
C ASP A 239 14.18 -7.83 -12.24
N LEU A 240 13.07 -7.38 -11.69
CA LEU A 240 12.99 -6.73 -10.39
C LEU A 240 12.73 -7.68 -9.22
N GLU A 241 12.09 -8.82 -9.45
CA GLU A 241 11.61 -9.72 -8.38
C GLU A 241 12.68 -10.00 -7.32
N GLN A 242 13.89 -10.34 -7.76
CA GLN A 242 14.98 -10.68 -6.85
C GLN A 242 15.54 -9.47 -6.10
N LEU A 243 15.58 -8.28 -6.73
CA LEU A 243 15.99 -7.03 -6.09
C LEU A 243 14.96 -6.60 -5.04
N ILE A 244 13.66 -6.71 -5.38
CA ILE A 244 12.57 -6.43 -4.44
C ILE A 244 12.60 -7.42 -3.27
N GLU A 245 12.85 -8.71 -3.52
CA GLU A 245 13.01 -9.70 -2.44
C GLU A 245 14.13 -9.29 -1.47
N LEU A 246 15.28 -8.87 -2.01
CA LEU A 246 16.37 -8.35 -1.17
C LEU A 246 15.94 -7.10 -0.40
N ASN A 247 15.25 -6.18 -1.05
CA ASN A 247 14.81 -4.90 -0.47
C ASN A 247 13.83 -5.09 0.70
N THR A 248 13.05 -6.17 0.69
CA THR A 248 12.14 -6.49 1.81
C THR A 248 12.89 -7.07 3.02
N LYS A 249 14.04 -7.69 2.80
CA LYS A 249 14.82 -8.40 3.84
C LYS A 249 16.00 -7.61 4.37
N TRP A 250 16.51 -6.66 3.59
CA TRP A 250 17.75 -5.95 3.89
C TRP A 250 17.61 -4.45 3.70
N CYS A 251 18.37 -3.67 4.49
CA CYS A 251 18.55 -2.25 4.27
C CYS A 251 20.01 -1.83 4.49
N LEU A 252 20.39 -0.72 3.86
CA LEU A 252 21.65 -0.03 4.14
C LEU A 252 21.46 0.99 5.27
N LEU A 253 22.32 0.93 6.28
CA LEU A 253 22.44 1.93 7.34
C LEU A 253 23.53 2.95 6.96
N LYS A 254 23.13 4.12 6.41
CA LYS A 254 24.04 5.10 5.82
C LYS A 254 25.12 5.58 6.79
N LYS A 255 24.73 5.90 8.03
CA LYS A 255 25.65 6.44 9.05
C LYS A 255 26.78 5.47 9.42
N HIS A 256 26.54 4.18 9.29
CA HIS A 256 27.48 3.14 9.69
C HIS A 256 28.11 2.42 8.48
N ASN A 257 27.64 2.72 7.25
CA ASN A 257 27.98 1.97 6.05
C ASN A 257 27.85 0.45 6.28
N ALA A 258 26.76 0.05 6.92
CA ALA A 258 26.46 -1.30 7.36
C ALA A 258 25.15 -1.78 6.76
N PHE A 259 24.95 -3.08 6.71
CA PHE A 259 23.73 -3.71 6.21
C PHE A 259 22.99 -4.34 7.37
N MET A 260 21.68 -4.21 7.42
CA MET A 260 20.86 -4.81 8.45
C MET A 260 19.81 -5.71 7.84
N ASN A 261 19.64 -6.88 8.41
CA ASN A 261 18.49 -7.72 8.16
C ASN A 261 17.27 -7.14 8.88
N ILE A 262 16.17 -6.98 8.15
CA ILE A 262 14.96 -6.33 8.68
C ILE A 262 14.22 -7.23 9.68
N GLU A 263 14.28 -8.55 9.51
CA GLU A 263 13.52 -9.50 10.32
C GLU A 263 14.14 -9.69 11.71
N ASP A 264 15.42 -9.99 11.78
CA ASP A 264 16.13 -10.30 13.04
C ASP A 264 16.94 -9.12 13.59
N ARG A 265 17.05 -8.02 12.85
CA ARG A 265 17.83 -6.81 13.19
C ARG A 265 19.33 -7.04 13.29
N GLU A 266 19.84 -8.15 12.74
CA GLU A 266 21.29 -8.42 12.70
C GLU A 266 21.99 -7.44 11.76
N ILE A 267 23.13 -6.87 12.24
CA ILE A 267 23.87 -5.84 11.52
C ILE A 267 25.22 -6.38 11.06
N PHE A 268 25.48 -6.25 9.77
CA PHE A 268 26.73 -6.64 9.13
C PHE A 268 27.52 -5.40 8.69
N SER A 269 28.68 -5.19 9.28
CA SER A 269 29.54 -4.04 8.98
C SER A 269 30.41 -4.21 7.74
N SER A 270 30.49 -5.43 7.17
CA SER A 270 31.31 -5.74 6.01
C SER A 270 30.46 -6.16 4.81
N ARG A 271 30.43 -5.32 3.76
CA ARG A 271 29.80 -5.65 2.47
C ARG A 271 30.37 -6.96 1.89
N LYS A 272 31.70 -7.13 1.95
CA LYS A 272 32.37 -8.30 1.41
C LYS A 272 31.98 -9.57 2.17
N ALA A 273 31.96 -9.53 3.50
CA ALA A 273 31.59 -10.68 4.31
C ALA A 273 30.12 -11.08 4.06
N LEU A 274 29.21 -10.12 3.95
CA LEU A 274 27.82 -10.38 3.62
C LEU A 274 27.66 -10.96 2.21
N GLN A 275 28.37 -10.41 1.23
CA GLN A 275 28.38 -10.91 -0.14
C GLN A 275 28.91 -12.36 -0.19
N ASP A 276 30.07 -12.63 0.38
CA ASP A 276 30.72 -13.93 0.30
C ASP A 276 29.93 -15.02 1.04
N ASN A 277 29.35 -14.70 2.19
CA ASN A 277 28.65 -15.68 3.02
C ASN A 277 27.21 -15.95 2.59
N LEU A 278 26.46 -14.93 2.16
CA LEU A 278 25.03 -15.05 1.89
C LEU A 278 24.67 -14.93 0.40
N PHE A 279 25.44 -14.20 -0.38
CA PHE A 279 25.07 -13.84 -1.75
C PHE A 279 26.10 -14.23 -2.82
N GLY A 280 27.19 -14.91 -2.45
CA GLY A 280 28.29 -15.21 -3.37
C GLY A 280 27.88 -15.95 -4.63
N ASN A 281 26.86 -16.81 -4.54
CA ASN A 281 26.37 -17.64 -5.64
C ASN A 281 25.00 -17.16 -6.20
N ARG A 282 24.51 -15.99 -5.79
CA ARG A 282 23.25 -15.44 -6.31
C ARG A 282 23.54 -14.43 -7.42
N PHE A 283 23.07 -14.73 -8.63
CA PHE A 283 23.28 -13.91 -9.82
C PHE A 283 21.97 -13.70 -10.53
N ILE A 284 21.85 -12.53 -11.16
CA ILE A 284 20.78 -12.18 -12.10
C ILE A 284 21.39 -11.95 -13.49
N GLU A 285 20.55 -12.05 -14.51
CA GLU A 285 20.92 -11.74 -15.89
C GLU A 285 20.41 -10.36 -16.25
N ARG A 286 21.26 -9.55 -16.84
CA ARG A 286 20.93 -8.18 -17.30
C ARG A 286 21.39 -7.99 -18.73
N PHE A 287 20.64 -7.24 -19.53
CA PHE A 287 21.08 -6.81 -20.85
C PHE A 287 21.77 -5.45 -20.73
N ASP A 288 22.96 -5.34 -21.28
CA ASP A 288 23.63 -4.04 -21.44
C ASP A 288 22.95 -3.19 -22.52
N GLY A 289 23.29 -1.91 -22.56
CA GLY A 289 22.80 -0.98 -23.59
C GLY A 289 23.12 -1.35 -25.05
N ASP A 290 24.02 -2.30 -25.28
CA ASP A 290 24.33 -2.91 -26.56
C ASP A 290 23.60 -4.24 -26.84
N GLY A 291 22.70 -4.64 -25.91
CA GLY A 291 21.94 -5.91 -25.99
C GLY A 291 22.73 -7.16 -25.56
N THR A 292 23.92 -7.03 -24.98
CA THR A 292 24.71 -8.16 -24.50
C THR A 292 24.20 -8.61 -23.14
N LEU A 293 23.89 -9.91 -23.02
CA LEU A 293 23.47 -10.54 -21.77
C LEU A 293 24.66 -10.70 -20.82
N ARG A 294 24.60 -10.09 -19.64
CA ARG A 294 25.59 -10.24 -18.58
C ARG A 294 25.00 -10.87 -17.32
N ARG A 295 25.85 -11.66 -16.67
CA ARG A 295 25.53 -12.26 -15.37
C ARG A 295 26.18 -11.42 -14.27
N VAL A 296 25.35 -10.74 -13.46
CA VAL A 296 25.78 -9.85 -12.39
C VAL A 296 25.40 -10.43 -11.03
N ASN A 297 26.26 -10.22 -10.01
CA ASN A 297 25.93 -10.67 -8.67
C ASN A 297 24.75 -9.87 -8.10
N LEU A 298 23.70 -10.54 -7.66
CA LEU A 298 22.46 -9.95 -7.18
C LEU A 298 22.68 -8.91 -6.07
N PHE A 299 23.55 -9.20 -5.09
CA PHE A 299 23.80 -8.27 -3.99
C PHE A 299 24.56 -7.01 -4.47
N ASN A 300 25.47 -7.16 -5.43
CA ASN A 300 26.16 -6.01 -6.01
C ASN A 300 25.20 -5.12 -6.80
N GLU A 301 24.31 -5.73 -7.55
CA GLU A 301 23.25 -5.01 -8.28
C GLU A 301 22.34 -4.26 -7.30
N TRP A 302 21.84 -4.93 -6.29
CA TRP A 302 21.04 -4.30 -5.24
C TRP A 302 21.78 -3.16 -4.53
N CYS A 303 23.09 -3.28 -4.31
CA CYS A 303 23.90 -2.21 -3.70
C CYS A 303 24.02 -0.95 -4.54
N THR A 304 23.80 -1.04 -5.84
CA THR A 304 23.85 0.10 -6.78
C THR A 304 22.47 0.53 -7.24
N TRP A 305 21.44 -0.25 -6.93
CA TRP A 305 20.07 0.04 -7.29
C TRP A 305 19.57 1.29 -6.57
N GLU A 306 19.02 2.28 -7.31
CA GLU A 306 18.57 3.56 -6.76
C GLU A 306 17.44 3.42 -5.75
N ASN A 307 16.53 2.43 -5.97
CA ASN A 307 15.40 2.13 -5.08
C ASN A 307 15.77 1.19 -3.92
N ARG A 308 17.06 1.01 -3.65
CA ARG A 308 17.52 0.22 -2.50
C ARG A 308 17.05 0.82 -1.19
N ARG A 309 16.51 -0.03 -0.31
CA ARG A 309 16.08 0.39 1.02
C ARG A 309 17.24 0.93 1.85
N GLU A 310 17.12 2.17 2.27
CA GLU A 310 18.15 2.88 3.02
C GLU A 310 17.56 3.60 4.22
N HIS A 311 18.27 3.51 5.34
CA HIS A 311 17.94 4.27 6.55
C HIS A 311 19.17 4.97 7.11
N VAL A 312 18.96 6.04 7.88
CA VAL A 312 20.07 6.82 8.47
C VAL A 312 20.86 5.96 9.44
N THR A 313 20.18 5.35 10.39
CA THR A 313 20.76 4.53 11.47
C THR A 313 19.66 3.66 12.11
N VAL A 314 20.00 2.99 13.19
CA VAL A 314 19.04 2.30 14.06
C VAL A 314 18.69 3.18 15.28
N ALA A 315 17.47 3.03 15.77
CA ALA A 315 17.01 3.63 17.02
C ALA A 315 16.22 2.62 17.85
N TYR A 316 16.20 2.75 19.15
CA TYR A 316 15.33 1.98 20.03
C TYR A 316 14.26 2.91 20.59
N LYS A 317 13.08 2.89 19.98
CA LYS A 317 11.95 3.77 20.30
C LYS A 317 10.69 2.95 20.54
N PRO A 318 10.44 2.46 21.78
CA PRO A 318 9.23 1.68 22.09
C PRO A 318 7.95 2.38 21.63
N GLU A 319 6.99 1.59 21.13
CA GLU A 319 5.68 2.03 20.62
C GLU A 319 5.72 2.97 19.41
N LYS A 320 6.90 3.26 18.85
CA LYS A 320 7.00 3.97 17.57
C LYS A 320 6.96 3.00 16.40
N PRO A 321 6.59 3.48 15.20
CA PRO A 321 6.63 2.69 13.98
C PRO A 321 8.00 2.07 13.70
N GLU A 322 8.04 1.09 12.81
CA GLU A 322 9.27 0.42 12.37
C GLU A 322 10.30 1.42 11.80
N VAL A 323 9.81 2.38 11.01
CA VAL A 323 10.62 3.51 10.53
C VAL A 323 10.16 4.77 11.24
N THR A 324 11.10 5.50 11.83
CA THR A 324 10.83 6.75 12.55
C THR A 324 10.75 7.95 11.59
N ASP A 325 10.24 9.08 12.08
CA ASP A 325 10.16 10.32 11.29
C ASP A 325 11.56 10.82 10.85
N GLU A 326 12.63 10.44 11.57
CA GLU A 326 14.03 10.74 11.24
C GLU A 326 14.64 9.72 10.25
N ASN A 327 13.83 8.85 9.64
CA ASN A 327 14.26 7.75 8.77
C ASN A 327 15.28 6.81 9.45
N GLU A 328 15.02 6.45 10.72
CA GLU A 328 15.80 5.47 11.46
C GLU A 328 15.00 4.19 11.60
N ILE A 329 15.65 3.04 11.50
CA ILE A 329 15.01 1.75 11.80
C ILE A 329 14.86 1.57 13.29
N ASN A 330 13.63 1.38 13.74
CA ASN A 330 13.33 1.08 15.12
C ASN A 330 13.62 -0.40 15.42
N THR A 331 14.56 -0.64 16.32
CA THR A 331 14.93 -2.01 16.74
C THR A 331 14.00 -2.60 17.79
N TRP A 332 13.02 -1.83 18.26
CA TRP A 332 11.98 -2.35 19.15
C TRP A 332 10.97 -3.20 18.38
N LEU A 333 10.91 -4.48 18.68
CA LEU A 333 10.03 -5.45 18.02
C LEU A 333 8.70 -5.70 18.76
N GLY A 334 8.42 -4.89 19.77
CA GLY A 334 7.25 -5.06 20.64
C GLY A 334 7.62 -5.62 22.01
N TRP A 335 6.62 -5.84 22.83
CA TRP A 335 6.77 -6.51 24.11
C TRP A 335 6.95 -8.00 23.86
N GLY A 336 7.91 -8.63 24.55
CA GLY A 336 8.19 -10.07 24.40
C GLY A 336 7.07 -10.97 24.93
N VAL A 337 6.10 -10.39 25.65
CA VAL A 337 4.91 -11.07 26.17
C VAL A 337 3.72 -10.11 26.09
N GLU A 338 2.54 -10.65 25.81
CA GLU A 338 1.29 -9.90 25.95
C GLU A 338 0.92 -9.79 27.43
N PRO A 339 0.60 -8.59 27.94
CA PRO A 339 0.22 -8.41 29.32
C PRO A 339 -1.15 -9.05 29.59
N GLU A 340 -1.17 -10.04 30.45
CA GLU A 340 -2.41 -10.69 30.91
C GLU A 340 -2.70 -10.36 32.36
N LYS A 341 -3.98 -10.35 32.70
CA LYS A 341 -4.43 -10.18 34.08
C LYS A 341 -4.19 -11.49 34.84
N GLY A 342 -3.25 -11.50 35.75
CA GLY A 342 -2.86 -12.70 36.49
C GLY A 342 -2.58 -12.40 37.97
N ASP A 343 -2.31 -13.49 38.75
CA ASP A 343 -1.87 -13.40 40.11
C ASP A 343 -0.38 -13.09 40.18
N ILE A 344 -0.03 -11.91 40.66
CA ILE A 344 1.37 -11.46 40.82
C ILE A 344 1.96 -11.79 42.18
N LYS A 345 1.17 -12.46 43.06
CA LYS A 345 1.58 -12.77 44.43
C LYS A 345 2.90 -13.56 44.51
N PRO A 346 3.18 -14.57 43.65
CA PRO A 346 4.47 -15.25 43.64
C PRO A 346 5.66 -14.32 43.40
N PHE A 347 5.49 -13.29 42.55
CA PHE A 347 6.51 -12.28 42.28
C PHE A 347 6.65 -11.33 43.48
N GLU A 348 5.54 -10.90 44.09
CA GLU A 348 5.54 -10.08 45.30
C GLU A 348 6.26 -10.78 46.44
N ASP A 349 5.94 -12.07 46.67
CA ASP A 349 6.58 -12.87 47.70
C ASP A 349 8.08 -13.05 47.45
N LEU A 350 8.51 -13.24 46.21
CA LEU A 350 9.94 -13.29 45.83
C LEU A 350 10.65 -11.96 46.08
N VAL A 351 10.05 -10.83 45.69
CA VAL A 351 10.62 -9.51 45.94
C VAL A 351 10.74 -9.23 47.43
N ASN A 352 9.70 -9.53 48.21
CA ASN A 352 9.74 -9.36 49.66
C ASN A 352 10.78 -10.28 50.32
N PHE A 353 10.98 -11.49 49.84
CA PHE A 353 12.02 -12.40 50.33
C PHE A 353 13.44 -11.89 50.01
N ILE A 354 13.68 -11.45 48.77
CA ILE A 354 15.01 -10.93 48.36
C ILE A 354 15.40 -9.70 49.16
N PHE A 355 14.43 -8.86 49.48
CA PHE A 355 14.63 -7.58 50.15
C PHE A 355 14.15 -7.65 51.61
N GLU A 356 14.16 -8.83 52.23
CA GLU A 356 13.84 -9.02 53.64
C GLU A 356 14.80 -8.18 54.53
N GLY A 357 14.21 -7.42 55.45
CA GLY A 357 14.97 -6.52 56.34
C GLY A 357 15.04 -5.08 55.90
N LEU A 358 14.58 -4.72 54.71
CA LEU A 358 14.39 -3.32 54.34
C LEU A 358 13.10 -2.73 54.97
N GLY A 359 13.12 -1.41 55.21
CA GLY A 359 11.92 -0.71 55.68
C GLY A 359 10.86 -0.53 54.58
N GLU A 360 9.66 -0.14 54.99
CA GLU A 360 8.54 0.08 54.04
C GLU A 360 8.89 1.12 52.96
N HIS A 361 9.67 2.15 53.31
CA HIS A 361 10.07 3.20 52.37
C HIS A 361 10.96 2.65 51.25
N GLU A 362 11.95 1.82 51.61
CA GLU A 362 12.88 1.19 50.67
C GLU A 362 12.16 0.18 49.76
N LEU A 363 11.28 -0.65 50.33
CA LEU A 363 10.46 -1.58 49.54
C LEU A 363 9.55 -0.83 48.56
N LYS A 364 8.92 0.25 49.01
CA LYS A 364 8.11 1.08 48.12
C LYS A 364 8.95 1.69 46.98
N TRP A 365 10.18 2.11 47.25
CA TRP A 365 11.08 2.60 46.22
C TRP A 365 11.42 1.51 45.19
N ILE A 366 11.68 0.28 45.61
CA ILE A 366 11.95 -0.88 44.72
C ILE A 366 10.77 -1.14 43.82
N TRP A 367 9.55 -1.16 44.35
CA TRP A 367 8.34 -1.31 43.54
C TRP A 367 8.15 -0.18 42.53
N GLN A 368 8.43 1.03 42.93
CA GLN A 368 8.42 2.20 42.04
C GLN A 368 9.49 2.07 40.94
N TRP A 369 10.67 1.53 41.29
CA TRP A 369 11.74 1.30 40.34
C TRP A 369 11.36 0.25 39.27
N PHE A 370 10.78 -0.89 39.64
CA PHE A 370 10.23 -1.86 38.68
C PHE A 370 9.16 -1.23 37.77
N ALA A 371 8.20 -0.53 38.36
CA ALA A 371 7.15 0.14 37.60
C ALA A 371 7.72 1.23 36.67
N TYR A 372 8.78 1.91 37.11
CA TYR A 372 9.44 2.93 36.33
C TYR A 372 10.10 2.40 35.06
N GLN A 373 10.72 1.23 35.09
CA GLN A 373 11.33 0.61 33.90
C GLN A 373 10.29 0.38 32.81
N ILE A 374 9.13 -0.11 33.16
CA ILE A 374 8.03 -0.36 32.24
C ILE A 374 7.43 0.97 31.73
N LYS A 375 7.13 1.90 32.63
CA LYS A 375 6.54 3.20 32.29
C LYS A 375 7.48 4.12 31.51
N GLN A 376 8.79 4.07 31.76
CA GLN A 376 9.77 4.91 31.08
C GLN A 376 10.14 4.39 29.70
N ALA A 377 10.02 3.11 29.44
CA ALA A 377 10.11 2.61 28.07
C ALA A 377 9.10 3.34 27.16
N VAL A 378 7.92 3.64 27.70
CA VAL A 378 6.84 4.40 27.03
C VAL A 378 7.01 5.91 27.15
N ALA A 379 7.50 6.42 28.28
CA ALA A 379 7.52 7.88 28.59
C ALA A 379 8.68 8.63 27.92
N LYS A 380 9.84 7.99 27.70
CA LYS A 380 10.97 8.59 26.96
C LYS A 380 10.64 8.91 25.51
N VAL A 381 9.55 8.36 25.01
CA VAL A 381 9.05 8.58 23.64
C VAL A 381 8.15 9.83 23.55
N LYS A 382 7.71 10.39 24.67
CA LYS A 382 6.81 11.57 24.70
C LYS A 382 7.52 12.93 24.86
N LYS A 383 8.81 12.97 24.81
CA LYS A 383 9.61 14.20 24.77
C LYS A 383 10.32 14.28 23.43
#